data_c7c7eb2358672876c0d3db7de35fa1e2
#
_entry.id   c7c7eb2358672876c0d3db7de35fa1e2
#
_cell.length_a   1.000
_cell.length_b   1.000
_cell.length_c   1.000
_cell.angle_alpha   90.00
_cell.angle_beta   90.00
_cell.angle_gamma   90.00
#
_symmetry.space_group_name_H-M   'P 1'
#
loop_
_entity.id
_entity.type
_entity.pdbx_description
1 polymer ?
#
loop_
_entity_poly.entity_id
_entity_poly.type
_entity_poly.pdbx_seq_one_letter_code
_entity_poly.pdbx_strand_id
1 'polypeptide(L)'
;LIDRIGRKTLLIIGSFGYIISLSMVAYGFIYHSAPEFMLSFLLLFIAAHAIGQGAVIWVLISEIFPTQIRAKGQAFGASIHWVFAALITLVTPVFLDSENGIFKDNPWPIFAFFTVMMALQLVWILTKVPETKGVSLEELQKKLAQ
;
A
#
# COMPACT_ATOMS: atom_id res chain seq x y z
N LEU A 1 -11.46 12.59 7.71
CA LEU A 1 -10.58 12.84 6.57
C LEU A 1 -11.12 12.14 5.31
N ILE A 2 -11.45 10.86 5.43
CA ILE A 2 -11.90 9.97 4.33
C ILE A 2 -13.12 10.53 3.59
N ASP A 3 -14.11 11.02 4.32
CA ASP A 3 -15.37 11.55 3.74
C ASP A 3 -15.21 12.97 3.17
N ARG A 4 -14.15 13.68 3.55
CA ARG A 4 -13.86 15.03 3.05
C ARG A 4 -13.00 15.02 1.80
N ILE A 5 -11.96 14.20 1.78
CA ILE A 5 -10.95 14.17 0.70
C ILE A 5 -11.33 13.16 -0.38
N GLY A 6 -11.92 12.03 -0.01
CA GLY A 6 -12.26 10.94 -0.92
C GLY A 6 -11.24 9.78 -0.85
N ARG A 7 -11.73 8.58 -1.21
CA ARG A 7 -10.96 7.34 -1.07
C ARG A 7 -9.82 7.28 -2.07
N LYS A 8 -10.10 7.56 -3.34
CA LYS A 8 -9.11 7.55 -4.41
C LYS A 8 -8.01 8.58 -4.17
N THR A 9 -8.35 9.79 -3.76
CA THR A 9 -7.38 10.86 -3.48
C THR A 9 -6.45 10.49 -2.33
N LEU A 10 -6.96 9.90 -1.24
CA LEU A 10 -6.13 9.46 -0.13
C LEU A 10 -5.20 8.31 -0.51
N LEU A 11 -5.66 7.37 -1.34
CA LEU A 11 -4.81 6.30 -1.88
C LEU A 11 -3.69 6.86 -2.76
N ILE A 12 -3.96 7.90 -3.56
CA ILE A 12 -2.94 8.58 -4.38
C ILE A 12 -1.89 9.24 -3.49
N ILE A 13 -2.32 10.01 -2.48
CA ILE A 13 -1.42 10.67 -1.52
C ILE A 13 -0.54 9.64 -0.81
N GLY A 14 -1.13 8.57 -0.29
CA GLY A 14 -0.41 7.47 0.34
C GLY A 14 0.60 6.81 -0.58
N SER A 15 0.24 6.58 -1.85
CA SER A 15 1.13 5.98 -2.85
C SER A 15 2.34 6.86 -3.15
N PHE A 16 2.16 8.18 -3.28
CA PHE A 16 3.30 9.10 -3.41
C PHE A 16 4.19 9.09 -2.17
N GLY A 17 3.59 9.09 -0.98
CA GLY A 17 4.35 8.96 0.27
C GLY A 17 5.17 7.67 0.32
N TYR A 18 4.63 6.55 -0.11
CA TYR A 18 5.35 5.28 -0.21
C TYR A 18 6.51 5.32 -1.21
N ILE A 19 6.27 5.82 -2.42
CA ILE A 19 7.29 5.91 -3.46
C ILE A 19 8.45 6.76 -2.97
N ILE A 20 8.18 7.93 -2.40
CA ILE A 20 9.21 8.84 -1.88
C ILE A 20 9.98 8.17 -0.74
N SER A 21 9.28 7.66 0.27
CA SER A 21 9.92 7.10 1.47
C SER A 21 10.76 5.87 1.14
N LEU A 22 10.25 4.92 0.37
CA LEU A 22 10.99 3.70 0.01
C LEU A 22 12.18 3.99 -0.91
N SER A 23 12.04 4.93 -1.86
CA SER A 23 13.16 5.39 -2.71
C SER A 23 14.27 6.01 -1.88
N MET A 24 13.91 6.85 -0.89
CA MET A 24 14.91 7.50 -0.04
C MET A 24 15.56 6.53 0.94
N VAL A 25 14.85 5.51 1.41
CA VAL A 25 15.46 4.43 2.20
C VAL A 25 16.43 3.62 1.32
N ALA A 26 16.05 3.26 0.10
CA ALA A 26 16.95 2.58 -0.84
C ALA A 26 18.21 3.42 -1.13
N TYR A 27 18.03 4.73 -1.37
CA TYR A 27 19.12 5.68 -1.52
C TYR A 27 20.04 5.70 -0.29
N GLY A 28 19.44 5.74 0.92
CA GLY A 28 20.19 5.72 2.18
C GLY A 28 21.09 4.50 2.34
N PHE A 29 20.64 3.34 1.90
CA PHE A 29 21.46 2.12 1.89
C PHE A 29 22.59 2.15 0.85
N ILE A 30 22.34 2.69 -0.35
CA ILE A 30 23.34 2.80 -1.40
C ILE A 30 24.49 3.73 -0.98
N TYR A 31 24.17 4.86 -0.35
CA TYR A 31 25.13 5.90 -0.01
C TYR A 31 25.56 5.89 1.47
N HIS A 32 25.22 4.82 2.22
CA HIS A 32 25.56 4.68 3.65
C HIS A 32 25.18 5.93 4.47
N SER A 33 23.96 6.45 4.23
CA SER A 33 23.46 7.64 4.93
C SER A 33 23.32 7.41 6.43
N ALA A 34 23.29 8.48 7.19
CA ALA A 34 23.13 8.42 8.64
C ALA A 34 21.82 7.71 9.05
N PRO A 35 21.81 6.97 10.17
CA PRO A 35 20.62 6.25 10.65
C PRO A 35 19.39 7.14 10.82
N GLU A 36 19.58 8.40 11.23
CA GLU A 36 18.52 9.39 11.43
C GLU A 36 17.81 9.74 10.12
N PHE A 37 18.56 9.80 9.00
CA PHE A 37 18.02 9.98 7.67
C PHE A 37 17.08 8.83 7.33
N MET A 38 17.54 7.60 7.48
CA MET A 38 16.76 6.39 7.17
C MET A 38 15.51 6.29 8.06
N LEU A 39 15.66 6.55 9.37
CA LEU A 39 14.57 6.57 10.32
C LEU A 39 13.47 7.57 9.92
N SER A 40 13.88 8.78 9.50
CA SER A 40 12.94 9.82 9.07
C SER A 40 12.06 9.37 7.91
N PHE A 41 12.63 8.67 6.91
CA PHE A 41 11.86 8.15 5.77
C PHE A 41 11.05 6.89 6.11
N LEU A 42 11.50 6.08 7.06
CA LEU A 42 10.66 4.98 7.58
C LEU A 42 9.45 5.53 8.35
N LEU A 43 9.62 6.60 9.14
CA LEU A 43 8.49 7.28 9.78
C LEU A 43 7.54 7.93 8.76
N LEU A 44 8.07 8.50 7.68
CA LEU A 44 7.26 9.00 6.57
C LEU A 44 6.45 7.88 5.90
N PHE A 45 7.05 6.69 5.72
CA PHE A 45 6.36 5.52 5.20
C PHE A 45 5.17 5.13 6.09
N ILE A 46 5.37 5.09 7.42
CA ILE A 46 4.30 4.77 8.38
C ILE A 46 3.19 5.83 8.33
N ALA A 47 3.55 7.11 8.26
CA ALA A 47 2.58 8.19 8.15
C ALA A 47 1.78 8.11 6.84
N ALA A 48 2.44 7.86 5.73
CA ALA A 48 1.79 7.65 4.43
C ALA A 48 0.84 6.45 4.44
N HIS A 49 1.24 5.34 5.10
CA HIS A 49 0.37 4.19 5.32
C HIS A 49 -0.88 4.56 6.11
N ALA A 50 -0.73 5.24 7.22
CA ALA A 50 -1.84 5.60 8.09
C ALA A 50 -2.85 6.54 7.41
N ILE A 51 -2.38 7.49 6.58
CA ILE A 51 -3.24 8.44 5.85
C ILE A 51 -3.93 7.77 4.65
N GLY A 52 -3.22 6.91 3.94
CA GLY A 52 -3.64 6.30 2.70
C GLY A 52 -4.16 4.87 2.88
N GLN A 53 -3.35 3.91 2.49
CA GLN A 53 -3.75 2.51 2.31
C GLN A 53 -4.22 1.85 3.61
N GLY A 54 -3.64 2.16 4.75
CA GLY A 54 -3.93 1.49 6.01
C GLY A 54 -5.39 1.56 6.46
N ALA A 55 -6.02 2.71 6.29
CA ALA A 55 -7.43 2.89 6.64
C ALA A 55 -8.36 2.78 5.42
N VAL A 56 -7.96 3.37 4.29
CA VAL A 56 -8.83 3.55 3.12
C VAL A 56 -9.19 2.24 2.44
N ILE A 57 -8.26 1.27 2.39
CA ILE A 57 -8.49 0.00 1.71
C ILE A 57 -9.65 -0.80 2.33
N TRP A 58 -9.79 -0.76 3.64
CA TRP A 58 -10.87 -1.47 4.34
C TRP A 58 -12.25 -0.86 4.05
N VAL A 59 -12.31 0.46 3.97
CA VAL A 59 -13.53 1.18 3.58
C VAL A 59 -13.86 0.88 2.11
N LEU A 60 -12.89 1.00 1.22
CA LEU A 60 -13.08 0.72 -0.20
C LEU A 60 -13.58 -0.71 -0.45
N ILE A 61 -12.97 -1.72 0.18
CA ILE A 61 -13.42 -3.12 0.07
C ILE A 61 -14.87 -3.26 0.53
N SER A 62 -15.29 -2.50 1.55
CA SER A 62 -16.68 -2.54 2.02
C SER A 62 -17.67 -1.88 1.06
N GLU A 63 -17.23 -0.93 0.26
CA GLU A 63 -18.07 -0.13 -0.63
C GLU A 63 -18.23 -0.73 -2.04
N ILE A 64 -17.19 -1.42 -2.56
CA ILE A 64 -17.20 -1.95 -3.94
C ILE A 64 -18.09 -3.18 -4.13
N PHE A 65 -18.43 -3.91 -3.07
CA PHE A 65 -19.26 -5.12 -3.18
C PHE A 65 -20.76 -4.81 -2.97
N PRO A 66 -21.64 -5.40 -3.80
CA PRO A 66 -23.08 -5.33 -3.59
C PRO A 66 -23.50 -5.83 -2.20
N THR A 67 -24.57 -5.26 -1.66
CA THR A 67 -25.05 -5.56 -0.31
C THR A 67 -25.26 -7.06 -0.07
N GLN A 68 -25.77 -7.79 -1.08
CA GLN A 68 -26.07 -9.23 -0.99
C GLN A 68 -24.82 -10.11 -0.77
N ILE A 69 -23.66 -9.70 -1.30
CA ILE A 69 -22.43 -10.47 -1.23
C ILE A 69 -21.31 -9.73 -0.48
N ARG A 70 -21.59 -8.55 0.09
CA ARG A 70 -20.59 -7.67 0.73
C ARG A 70 -19.76 -8.39 1.79
N ALA A 71 -20.40 -9.15 2.67
CA ALA A 71 -19.69 -9.89 3.73
C ALA A 71 -18.70 -10.90 3.14
N LYS A 72 -19.10 -11.63 2.09
CA LYS A 72 -18.22 -12.57 1.39
C LYS A 72 -17.08 -11.86 0.65
N GLY A 73 -17.38 -10.74 -0.01
CA GLY A 73 -16.39 -9.92 -0.71
C GLY A 73 -15.35 -9.33 0.24
N GLN A 74 -15.78 -8.80 1.39
CA GLN A 74 -14.88 -8.31 2.44
C GLN A 74 -14.01 -9.43 3.01
N ALA A 75 -14.60 -10.59 3.32
CA ALA A 75 -13.86 -11.75 3.82
C ALA A 75 -12.80 -12.21 2.81
N PHE A 76 -13.14 -12.26 1.52
CA PHE A 76 -12.22 -12.60 0.45
C PHE A 76 -11.06 -11.58 0.35
N GLY A 77 -11.36 -10.29 0.30
CA GLY A 77 -10.34 -9.23 0.25
C GLY A 77 -9.42 -9.24 1.48
N ALA A 78 -9.98 -9.40 2.67
CA ALA A 78 -9.22 -9.52 3.90
C ALA A 78 -8.34 -10.78 3.90
N SER A 79 -8.86 -11.92 3.43
CA SER A 79 -8.09 -13.17 3.35
C SER A 79 -6.88 -13.03 2.43
N ILE A 80 -7.05 -12.44 1.26
CA ILE A 80 -5.94 -12.17 0.32
C ILE A 80 -4.90 -11.29 1.00
N HIS A 81 -5.32 -10.20 1.64
CA HIS A 81 -4.41 -9.30 2.34
C HIS A 81 -3.55 -10.04 3.38
N TRP A 82 -4.18 -10.82 4.25
CA TRP A 82 -3.46 -11.52 5.30
C TRP A 82 -2.58 -12.67 4.79
N VAL A 83 -2.98 -13.36 3.72
CA VAL A 83 -2.14 -14.38 3.06
C VAL A 83 -0.87 -13.73 2.51
N PHE A 84 -0.99 -12.63 1.77
CA PHE A 84 0.19 -11.91 1.26
C PHE A 84 1.05 -11.33 2.38
N ALA A 85 0.45 -10.77 3.43
CA ALA A 85 1.18 -10.29 4.59
C ALA A 85 1.99 -11.41 5.27
N ALA A 86 1.38 -12.58 5.47
CA ALA A 86 2.07 -13.75 6.03
C ALA A 86 3.21 -14.22 5.12
N LEU A 87 2.99 -14.34 3.81
CA LEU A 87 4.01 -14.76 2.86
C LEU A 87 5.20 -13.79 2.84
N ILE A 88 4.95 -12.48 2.79
CA ILE A 88 6.00 -11.47 2.82
C ILE A 88 6.77 -11.55 4.14
N THR A 89 6.09 -11.68 5.27
CA THR A 89 6.73 -11.80 6.59
C THR A 89 7.61 -13.04 6.69
N LEU A 90 7.16 -14.19 6.17
CA LEU A 90 7.93 -15.43 6.16
C LEU A 90 9.15 -15.37 5.24
N VAL A 91 9.04 -14.67 4.12
CA VAL A 91 10.10 -14.58 3.11
C VAL A 91 11.11 -13.47 3.44
N THR A 92 10.72 -12.45 4.18
CA THR A 92 11.59 -11.31 4.51
C THR A 92 12.92 -11.71 5.15
N PRO A 93 13.01 -12.64 6.14
CA PRO A 93 14.27 -13.06 6.71
C PRO A 93 15.24 -13.69 5.70
N VAL A 94 14.74 -14.40 4.69
CA VAL A 94 15.58 -14.99 3.63
C VAL A 94 16.41 -13.92 2.92
N PHE A 95 15.90 -12.71 2.82
CA PHE A 95 16.56 -11.60 2.16
C PHE A 95 17.33 -10.68 3.11
N LEU A 96 16.78 -10.45 4.32
CA LEU A 96 17.24 -9.39 5.23
C LEU A 96 17.91 -9.90 6.51
N ASP A 97 18.01 -11.21 6.72
CA ASP A 97 18.71 -11.75 7.90
C ASP A 97 20.13 -11.22 7.96
N SER A 98 20.58 -10.80 9.14
CA SER A 98 21.89 -10.16 9.33
C SER A 98 23.08 -11.10 9.15
N GLU A 99 22.85 -12.41 9.27
CA GLU A 99 23.92 -13.40 9.16
C GLU A 99 23.89 -14.12 7.79
N ASN A 100 22.70 -14.53 7.33
CA ASN A 100 22.52 -15.41 6.18
C ASN A 100 21.64 -14.82 5.06
N GLY A 101 21.11 -13.60 5.23
CA GLY A 101 20.24 -12.97 4.24
C GLY A 101 20.94 -12.69 2.92
N ILE A 102 20.23 -12.85 1.80
CA ILE A 102 20.75 -12.64 0.44
C ILE A 102 21.27 -11.19 0.28
N PHE A 103 20.63 -10.22 0.92
CA PHE A 103 20.97 -8.79 0.86
C PHE A 103 21.47 -8.26 2.21
N LYS A 104 22.07 -9.12 3.05
CA LYS A 104 22.55 -8.75 4.40
C LYS A 104 23.49 -7.54 4.42
N ASP A 105 24.37 -7.45 3.43
CA ASP A 105 25.39 -6.39 3.37
C ASP A 105 24.82 -5.10 2.76
N ASN A 106 23.80 -5.22 1.92
CA ASN A 106 23.18 -4.05 1.28
C ASN A 106 21.73 -4.31 0.91
N PRO A 107 20.76 -3.97 1.76
CA PRO A 107 19.33 -4.28 1.58
C PRO A 107 18.59 -3.37 0.58
N TRP A 108 19.24 -2.42 -0.06
CA TRP A 108 18.60 -1.48 -0.99
C TRP A 108 17.72 -2.14 -2.09
N PRO A 109 18.05 -3.33 -2.64
CA PRO A 109 17.26 -3.90 -3.74
C PRO A 109 15.82 -4.22 -3.32
N ILE A 110 15.60 -4.56 -2.05
CA ILE A 110 14.25 -4.83 -1.53
C ILE A 110 13.42 -3.55 -1.50
N PHE A 111 13.99 -2.46 -1.03
CA PHE A 111 13.30 -1.17 -0.98
C PHE A 111 13.04 -0.63 -2.40
N ALA A 112 13.99 -0.81 -3.33
CA ALA A 112 13.81 -0.47 -4.72
C ALA A 112 12.68 -1.31 -5.38
N PHE A 113 12.64 -2.61 -5.11
CA PHE A 113 11.56 -3.49 -5.58
C PHE A 113 10.19 -3.01 -5.09
N PHE A 114 10.05 -2.74 -3.80
CA PHE A 114 8.79 -2.23 -3.27
C PHE A 114 8.44 -0.83 -3.80
N THR A 115 9.44 0.03 -4.07
CA THR A 115 9.20 1.31 -4.75
C THR A 115 8.55 1.11 -6.11
N VAL A 116 9.06 0.18 -6.92
CA VAL A 116 8.47 -0.16 -8.24
C VAL A 116 7.06 -0.70 -8.07
N MET A 117 6.83 -1.59 -7.10
CA MET A 117 5.49 -2.11 -6.79
C MET A 117 4.51 -1.00 -6.41
N MET A 118 4.95 -0.01 -5.63
CA MET A 118 4.09 1.14 -5.26
C MET A 118 3.84 2.07 -6.46
N ALA A 119 4.77 2.20 -7.39
CA ALA A 119 4.54 2.92 -8.63
C ALA A 119 3.49 2.22 -9.52
N LEU A 120 3.57 0.89 -9.63
CA LEU A 120 2.56 0.09 -10.33
C LEU A 120 1.19 0.18 -9.64
N GLN A 121 1.15 0.14 -8.31
CA GLN A 121 -0.06 0.37 -7.53
C GLN A 121 -0.66 1.75 -7.82
N LEU A 122 0.16 2.81 -7.88
CA LEU A 122 -0.32 4.16 -8.21
C LEU A 122 -0.96 4.20 -9.60
N VAL A 123 -0.33 3.59 -10.61
CA VAL A 123 -0.89 3.48 -11.96
C VAL A 123 -2.24 2.75 -11.92
N TRP A 124 -2.34 1.66 -11.17
CA TRP A 124 -3.59 0.91 -11.03
C TRP A 124 -4.68 1.75 -10.31
N ILE A 125 -4.34 2.48 -9.26
CA ILE A 125 -5.28 3.38 -8.58
C ILE A 125 -5.80 4.45 -9.54
N LEU A 126 -4.92 5.08 -10.31
CA LEU A 126 -5.30 6.14 -11.25
C LEU A 126 -6.25 5.63 -12.33
N THR A 127 -6.04 4.41 -12.82
CA THR A 127 -6.75 3.85 -13.99
C THR A 127 -7.98 3.01 -13.63
N LYS A 128 -7.95 2.28 -12.52
CA LYS A 128 -8.98 1.26 -12.21
C LYS A 128 -9.80 1.53 -10.96
N VAL A 129 -9.25 2.23 -9.97
CA VAL A 129 -9.97 2.48 -8.72
C VAL A 129 -11.00 3.60 -8.92
N PRO A 130 -12.30 3.34 -8.70
CA PRO A 130 -13.32 4.38 -8.75
C PRO A 130 -13.23 5.26 -7.49
N GLU A 131 -13.65 6.54 -7.62
CA GLU A 131 -13.94 7.34 -6.44
C GLU A 131 -15.34 6.97 -5.93
N THR A 132 -15.42 6.58 -4.65
CA THR A 132 -16.67 6.16 -4.02
C THR A 132 -17.31 7.24 -3.15
N LYS A 133 -16.61 8.36 -2.94
CA LYS A 133 -17.10 9.49 -2.14
C LYS A 133 -18.38 10.08 -2.73
N GLY A 134 -19.44 10.14 -1.91
CA GLY A 134 -20.70 10.76 -2.28
C GLY A 134 -21.52 10.02 -3.35
N VAL A 135 -21.12 8.81 -3.70
CA VAL A 135 -21.84 7.94 -4.63
C VAL A 135 -22.68 6.95 -3.83
N SER A 136 -23.97 6.80 -4.17
CA SER A 136 -24.80 5.77 -3.56
C SER A 136 -24.32 4.37 -3.97
N LEU A 137 -24.57 3.39 -3.12
CA LEU A 137 -24.17 2.00 -3.41
C LEU A 137 -24.81 1.48 -4.70
N GLU A 138 -26.04 1.86 -4.98
CA GLU A 138 -26.78 1.48 -6.20
C GLU A 138 -26.15 2.10 -7.45
N GLU A 139 -25.74 3.35 -7.39
CA GLU A 139 -25.04 4.03 -8.49
C GLU A 139 -23.65 3.45 -8.72
N LEU A 140 -22.93 3.13 -7.64
CA LEU A 140 -21.61 2.50 -7.73
C LEU A 140 -21.71 1.12 -8.40
N GLN A 141 -22.71 0.30 -8.02
CA GLN A 141 -22.98 -0.99 -8.64
C GLN A 141 -23.26 -0.87 -10.15
N LYS A 142 -24.05 0.12 -10.57
CA LYS A 142 -24.30 0.38 -11.99
C LYS A 142 -23.03 0.75 -12.75
N LYS A 143 -22.14 1.54 -12.14
CA LYS A 143 -20.86 1.93 -12.75
C LYS A 143 -19.86 0.77 -12.87
N LEU A 144 -19.87 -0.15 -11.90
CA LEU A 144 -18.97 -1.31 -11.89
C LEU A 144 -19.47 -2.46 -12.77
N ALA A 145 -20.76 -2.45 -13.18
CA ALA A 145 -21.35 -3.46 -14.05
C ALA A 145 -21.23 -3.14 -15.57
N GLN A 146 -20.71 -1.96 -15.91
CA GLN A 146 -20.37 -1.52 -17.26
C GLN A 146 -18.91 -1.83 -17.60
#